data_2a672aa6b2293c7a77d78a4d75f7ce93
#
_entry.id   2a672aa6b2293c7a77d78a4d75f7ce93
#
_cell.length_a   1.000
_cell.length_b   1.000
_cell.length_c   1.000
_cell.angle_alpha   90.00
_cell.angle_beta   90.00
_cell.angle_gamma   90.00
#
_symmetry.space_group_name_H-M   'P 1'
#
loop_
_entity.id
_entity.type
_entity.pdbx_description
1 polymer ?
#
loop_
_entity_poly.entity_id
_entity_poly.type
_entity_poly.pdbx_seq_one_letter_code
_entity_poly.pdbx_strand_id
1 'polypeptide(L)'
;IRDWCISRQLWWGHRIPAYYCDECGETVVAREMPEKCPKCGCTHLHQDEDTLDTWFSSALWPFSTLGWPDKTPELEYFYPTDVLVTGYDIISSGLSVWYSLLLSRLERHRSIMC
;
A
#
# COMPACT_ATOMS: atom_id res chain seq x y z
N ILE A 1 -10.02 -10.13 12.06
CA ILE A 1 -9.02 -9.80 11.02
C ILE A 1 -7.99 -10.92 11.06
N ARG A 2 -7.61 -11.45 9.91
CA ARG A 2 -6.56 -12.47 9.77
C ARG A 2 -5.41 -11.87 8.98
N ASP A 3 -4.22 -12.46 9.13
CA ASP A 3 -3.06 -12.08 8.33
C ASP A 3 -3.36 -12.26 6.83
N TRP A 4 -2.91 -11.31 6.05
CA TRP A 4 -3.12 -11.30 4.60
C TRP A 4 -1.77 -11.29 3.90
N CYS A 5 -1.50 -12.35 3.12
CA CYS A 5 -0.34 -12.38 2.27
C CYS A 5 -0.59 -11.49 1.04
N ILE A 6 0.22 -10.45 0.90
CA ILE A 6 0.08 -9.46 -0.17
C ILE A 6 0.90 -9.78 -1.43
N SER A 7 1.74 -10.82 -1.38
CA SER A 7 2.58 -11.23 -2.50
C SER A 7 1.86 -12.21 -3.42
N ARG A 8 2.05 -12.05 -4.73
CA ARG A 8 1.54 -12.94 -5.78
C ARG A 8 2.64 -13.24 -6.78
N GLN A 9 2.73 -14.49 -7.20
CA GLN A 9 3.69 -14.99 -8.19
C GLN A 9 3.07 -14.86 -9.58
N LEU A 10 2.90 -13.62 -10.04
CA LEU A 10 2.31 -13.31 -11.35
C LEU A 10 3.37 -12.74 -12.28
N TRP A 11 3.29 -13.12 -13.56
CA TRP A 11 4.19 -12.62 -14.60
C TRP A 11 4.02 -11.12 -14.84
N TRP A 12 2.80 -10.60 -14.65
CA TRP A 12 2.46 -9.21 -14.88
C TRP A 12 1.74 -8.62 -13.65
N GLY A 13 2.16 -7.43 -13.25
CA GLY A 13 1.57 -6.72 -12.14
C GLY A 13 2.52 -5.67 -11.56
N HIS A 14 2.11 -4.99 -10.52
CA HIS A 14 2.93 -4.03 -9.81
C HIS A 14 3.83 -4.76 -8.81
N ARG A 15 5.12 -4.70 -9.04
CA ARG A 15 6.12 -5.37 -8.19
C ARG A 15 6.14 -4.78 -6.78
N ILE A 16 6.42 -5.64 -5.82
CA ILE A 16 6.59 -5.25 -4.41
C ILE A 16 7.80 -4.32 -4.31
N PRO A 17 7.65 -3.11 -3.73
CA PRO A 17 8.73 -2.14 -3.61
C PRO A 17 9.62 -2.44 -2.39
N ALA A 18 10.03 -3.69 -2.22
CA ALA A 18 10.93 -4.19 -1.20
C ALA A 18 12.24 -4.64 -1.83
N TYR A 19 13.33 -4.29 -1.19
CA TYR A 19 14.69 -4.60 -1.62
C TYR A 19 15.41 -5.33 -0.49
N TYR A 20 16.02 -6.44 -0.80
CA TYR A 20 16.76 -7.28 0.15
C TYR A 20 18.24 -7.08 -0.03
N CYS A 21 18.95 -6.90 1.08
CA CYS A 21 20.40 -6.80 1.08
C CYS A 21 21.02 -8.20 1.14
N ASP A 22 21.91 -8.52 0.18
CA ASP A 22 22.53 -9.82 0.08
C ASP A 22 23.52 -10.11 1.22
N GLU A 23 24.05 -9.06 1.87
CA GLU A 23 25.04 -9.23 2.95
C GLU A 23 24.43 -9.33 4.33
N CYS A 24 23.49 -8.45 4.68
CA CYS A 24 22.94 -8.40 6.03
C CYS A 24 21.50 -8.88 6.16
N GLY A 25 20.84 -9.24 5.04
CA GLY A 25 19.45 -9.68 5.01
C GLY A 25 18.42 -8.61 5.39
N GLU A 26 18.83 -7.34 5.46
CA GLU A 26 17.92 -6.24 5.77
C GLU A 26 16.95 -6.00 4.63
N THR A 27 15.69 -5.75 4.97
CA THR A 27 14.64 -5.41 4.01
C THR A 27 14.40 -3.91 3.99
N VAL A 28 14.58 -3.29 2.84
CA VAL A 28 14.38 -1.86 2.62
C VAL A 28 13.16 -1.65 1.74
N VAL A 29 12.20 -0.87 2.21
CA VAL A 29 11.03 -0.48 1.41
C VAL A 29 11.22 0.92 0.88
N ALA A 30 11.29 1.07 -0.44
CA ALA A 30 11.53 2.35 -1.11
C ALA A 30 10.79 2.43 -2.44
N ARG A 31 10.52 3.66 -2.91
CA ARG A 31 9.88 3.88 -4.22
C ARG A 31 10.79 3.52 -5.39
N GLU A 32 12.07 3.76 -5.21
CA GLU A 32 13.13 3.47 -6.18
C GLU A 32 14.20 2.62 -5.49
N MET A 33 14.97 1.91 -6.28
CA MET A 33 16.04 1.05 -5.78
C MET A 33 17.09 1.89 -5.03
N PRO A 34 17.32 1.64 -3.74
CA PRO A 34 18.34 2.37 -2.99
C PRO A 34 19.75 2.04 -3.52
N GLU A 35 20.62 3.04 -3.56
CA GLU A 35 22.00 2.83 -3.98
C GLU A 35 22.81 2.00 -2.97
N LYS A 36 22.44 2.09 -1.69
CA LYS A 36 23.15 1.42 -0.60
C LYS A 36 22.18 0.94 0.47
N CYS A 37 22.51 -0.18 1.09
CA CYS A 37 21.81 -0.65 2.28
C CYS A 37 21.99 0.35 3.44
N PRO A 38 20.94 0.81 4.10
CA PRO A 38 21.03 1.76 5.20
C PRO A 38 21.69 1.17 6.45
N LYS A 39 21.77 -0.15 6.57
CA LYS A 39 22.32 -0.84 7.74
C LYS A 39 23.80 -1.20 7.60
N CYS A 40 24.21 -1.78 6.49
CA CYS A 40 25.60 -2.23 6.27
C CYS A 40 26.34 -1.42 5.20
N GLY A 41 25.66 -0.56 4.43
CA GLY A 41 26.28 0.22 3.36
C GLY A 41 26.58 -0.57 2.09
N CYS A 42 26.19 -1.85 2.01
CA CYS A 42 26.35 -2.69 0.84
C CYS A 42 25.56 -2.14 -0.35
N THR A 43 26.11 -2.28 -1.56
CA THR A 43 25.47 -1.88 -2.81
C THR A 43 24.73 -3.03 -3.52
N HIS A 44 24.87 -4.24 -2.99
CA HIS A 44 24.21 -5.42 -3.53
C HIS A 44 22.83 -5.60 -2.92
N LEU A 45 21.85 -5.09 -3.62
CA LEU A 45 20.44 -5.15 -3.27
C LEU A 45 19.68 -5.77 -4.44
N HIS A 46 18.72 -6.63 -4.16
CA HIS A 46 17.79 -7.14 -5.16
C HIS A 46 16.35 -6.84 -4.78
N GLN A 47 15.53 -6.49 -5.76
CA GLN A 47 14.11 -6.24 -5.56
C GLN A 47 13.35 -7.57 -5.48
N ASP A 48 12.32 -7.60 -4.64
CA ASP A 48 11.37 -8.70 -4.58
C ASP A 48 10.82 -9.02 -5.99
N GLU A 49 10.78 -10.31 -6.34
CA GLU A 49 10.32 -10.76 -7.67
C GLU A 49 8.79 -10.81 -7.75
N ASP A 50 8.11 -10.90 -6.60
CA ASP A 50 6.68 -11.02 -6.53
C ASP A 50 5.96 -9.69 -6.83
N THR A 51 4.69 -9.80 -7.18
CA THR A 51 3.79 -8.67 -7.39
C THR A 51 2.84 -8.51 -6.22
N LEU A 52 2.36 -7.29 -6.01
CA LEU A 52 1.34 -7.01 -5.02
C LEU A 52 -0.01 -7.59 -5.44
N ASP A 53 -0.77 -8.07 -4.46
CA ASP A 53 -2.16 -8.45 -4.64
C ASP A 53 -2.99 -7.30 -5.21
N THR A 54 -3.91 -7.62 -6.12
CA THR A 54 -4.83 -6.63 -6.74
C THR A 54 -5.62 -5.84 -5.70
N TRP A 55 -6.01 -6.47 -4.60
CA TRP A 55 -6.74 -5.79 -3.51
C TRP A 55 -5.93 -4.70 -2.82
N PHE A 56 -4.60 -4.75 -2.88
CA PHE A 56 -3.74 -3.73 -2.32
C PHE A 56 -3.95 -2.37 -3.01
N SER A 57 -3.97 -2.37 -4.34
CA SER A 57 -4.22 -1.14 -5.12
C SER A 57 -5.72 -0.79 -5.17
N SER A 58 -6.61 -1.78 -5.19
CA SER A 58 -8.06 -1.55 -5.17
C SER A 58 -8.51 -0.76 -3.94
N ALA A 59 -7.86 -0.96 -2.80
CA ALA A 59 -8.15 -0.22 -1.58
C ALA A 59 -7.82 1.29 -1.67
N LEU A 60 -7.02 1.70 -2.64
CA LEU A 60 -6.68 3.10 -2.86
C LEU A 60 -7.73 3.86 -3.70
N TRP A 61 -8.61 3.14 -4.40
CA TRP A 61 -9.57 3.69 -5.34
C TRP A 61 -10.37 4.88 -4.81
N PRO A 62 -10.96 4.86 -3.59
CA PRO A 62 -11.87 5.92 -3.15
C PRO A 62 -11.24 7.31 -3.06
N PHE A 63 -9.92 7.38 -2.98
CA PHE A 63 -9.22 8.65 -2.84
C PHE A 63 -8.15 8.87 -3.94
N SER A 64 -7.57 7.81 -4.51
CA SER A 64 -6.57 7.97 -5.56
C SER A 64 -7.15 8.57 -6.85
N THR A 65 -8.39 8.22 -7.18
CA THR A 65 -9.10 8.77 -8.34
C THR A 65 -9.50 10.23 -8.18
N LEU A 66 -9.51 10.73 -6.96
CA LEU A 66 -9.82 12.12 -6.60
C LEU A 66 -8.56 12.99 -6.45
N GLY A 67 -7.40 12.47 -6.88
CA GLY A 67 -6.14 13.21 -6.94
C GLY A 67 -5.21 13.04 -5.75
N TRP A 68 -5.53 12.16 -4.75
CA TRP A 68 -4.58 11.89 -3.67
C TRP A 68 -3.21 11.45 -4.21
N PRO A 69 -2.07 11.93 -3.66
CA PRO A 69 -1.89 12.57 -2.35
C PRO A 69 -2.07 14.08 -2.32
N ASP A 70 -2.39 14.71 -3.43
CA ASP A 70 -2.63 16.14 -3.48
C ASP A 70 -3.98 16.50 -2.81
N LYS A 71 -4.07 17.71 -2.28
CA LYS A 71 -5.32 18.23 -1.73
C LYS A 71 -6.12 18.88 -2.85
N THR A 72 -7.03 18.11 -3.45
CA THR A 72 -7.93 18.59 -4.48
C THR A 72 -9.30 18.94 -3.92
N PRO A 73 -10.04 19.88 -4.52
CA PRO A 73 -11.42 20.19 -4.12
C PRO A 73 -12.34 18.96 -4.18
N GLU A 74 -12.12 18.08 -5.18
CA GLU A 74 -12.88 16.86 -5.36
C GLU A 74 -12.63 15.87 -4.22
N LEU A 75 -11.36 15.72 -3.79
CA LEU A 75 -11.01 14.86 -2.66
C LEU A 75 -11.62 15.38 -1.36
N GLU A 76 -11.59 16.69 -1.14
CA GLU A 76 -12.14 17.29 0.08
C GLU A 76 -13.68 17.19 0.14
N TYR A 77 -14.34 17.25 -1.00
CA TYR A 77 -15.80 17.18 -1.09
C TYR A 77 -16.36 15.75 -1.06
N PHE A 78 -15.74 14.82 -1.80
CA PHE A 78 -16.26 13.46 -1.97
C PHE A 78 -15.68 12.43 -1.01
N TYR A 79 -14.58 12.73 -0.34
CA TYR A 79 -13.94 11.81 0.60
C TYR A 79 -13.89 12.40 2.02
N PRO A 80 -14.25 11.64 3.09
CA PRO A 80 -14.68 10.24 3.09
C PRO A 80 -16.09 10.04 2.53
N THR A 81 -16.33 8.85 1.94
CA THR A 81 -17.64 8.48 1.40
C THR A 81 -18.55 7.94 2.50
N ASP A 82 -19.86 8.20 2.40
CA ASP A 82 -20.86 7.74 3.37
C ASP A 82 -21.40 6.34 3.06
N VAL A 83 -21.32 5.93 1.79
CA VAL A 83 -21.90 4.66 1.32
C VAL A 83 -20.92 3.93 0.42
N LEU A 84 -20.71 2.64 0.70
CA LEU A 84 -19.99 1.71 -0.13
C LEU A 84 -20.92 0.58 -0.59
N VAL A 85 -21.04 0.41 -1.90
CA VAL A 85 -21.82 -0.70 -2.48
C VAL A 85 -20.85 -1.73 -3.04
N THR A 86 -21.00 -2.99 -2.62
CA THR A 86 -20.11 -4.09 -3.03
C THR A 86 -20.86 -5.41 -3.12
N GLY A 87 -20.28 -6.42 -3.77
CA GLY A 87 -20.78 -7.79 -3.76
C GLY A 87 -20.67 -8.44 -2.36
N TYR A 88 -21.58 -9.33 -2.03
CA TYR A 88 -21.64 -9.97 -0.72
C TYR A 88 -20.41 -10.84 -0.40
N ASP A 89 -19.78 -11.42 -1.39
CA ASP A 89 -18.59 -12.25 -1.32
C ASP A 89 -17.32 -11.45 -0.96
N ILE A 90 -17.35 -10.13 -1.16
CA ILE A 90 -16.22 -9.23 -0.86
C ILE A 90 -16.27 -8.72 0.59
N ILE A 91 -17.40 -8.85 1.28
CA ILE A 91 -17.61 -8.30 2.64
C ILE A 91 -16.59 -8.86 3.65
N SER A 92 -16.23 -10.13 3.55
CA SER A 92 -15.37 -10.78 4.53
C SER A 92 -13.86 -10.51 4.32
N SER A 93 -13.42 -10.34 3.08
CA SER A 93 -11.99 -10.19 2.73
C SER A 93 -11.64 -8.79 2.22
N GLY A 94 -12.34 -8.31 1.21
CA GLY A 94 -12.06 -7.02 0.59
C GLY A 94 -12.41 -5.82 1.47
N LEU A 95 -13.55 -5.86 2.15
CA LEU A 95 -14.02 -4.77 2.98
C LEU A 95 -13.16 -4.58 4.23
N SER A 96 -12.67 -5.65 4.83
CA SER A 96 -11.79 -5.57 6.01
C SER A 96 -10.45 -4.90 5.69
N VAL A 97 -9.89 -5.17 4.51
CA VAL A 97 -8.67 -4.51 4.03
C VAL A 97 -8.92 -3.02 3.76
N TRP A 98 -10.03 -2.70 3.08
CA TRP A 98 -10.43 -1.32 2.83
C TRP A 98 -10.63 -0.54 4.12
N TYR A 99 -11.35 -1.11 5.08
CA TYR A 99 -11.61 -0.49 6.36
C TYR A 99 -10.34 -0.27 7.18
N SER A 100 -9.43 -1.23 7.19
CA SER A 100 -8.14 -1.13 7.89
C SER A 100 -7.24 -0.05 7.29
N LEU A 101 -7.17 0.06 5.96
CA LEU A 101 -6.43 1.11 5.28
C LEU A 101 -7.07 2.50 5.47
N LEU A 102 -8.39 2.57 5.46
CA LEU A 102 -9.13 3.80 5.74
C LEU A 102 -8.81 4.31 7.16
N LEU A 103 -8.90 3.45 8.17
CA LEU A 103 -8.61 3.82 9.56
C LEU A 103 -7.15 4.25 9.75
N SER A 104 -6.20 3.53 9.18
CA SER A 104 -4.77 3.86 9.29
C SER A 104 -4.43 5.24 8.67
N ARG A 105 -5.19 5.66 7.67
CA ARG A 105 -5.04 6.97 7.03
C ARG A 105 -5.69 8.08 7.82
N LEU A 106 -6.87 7.85 8.39
CA LEU A 106 -7.56 8.82 9.24
C LEU A 106 -6.76 9.12 10.52
N GLU A 107 -6.12 8.12 11.13
CA GLU A 107 -5.26 8.32 12.29
C GLU A 107 -4.01 9.13 11.96
N ARG A 108 -3.39 8.94 10.80
CA ARG A 108 -2.26 9.77 10.35
C ARG A 108 -2.64 11.24 10.12
N HIS A 109 -3.82 11.51 9.63
CA HIS A 109 -4.31 12.89 9.50
C HIS A 109 -4.59 13.56 10.84
N ARG A 110 -5.01 12.82 11.85
CA ARG A 110 -5.17 13.34 13.22
C ARG A 110 -3.83 13.69 13.88
N SER A 111 -2.77 12.92 13.63
CA SER A 111 -1.43 13.18 14.18
C SER A 111 -0.72 14.37 13.55
N ILE A 112 -1.18 14.88 12.41
CA ILE A 112 -0.60 16.06 11.73
C ILE A 112 -1.36 17.36 12.12
N MET A 113 -2.50 17.23 12.79
CA MET A 113 -3.30 18.37 13.26
C MET A 113 -3.23 18.62 14.78
N CYS A 114 -2.28 18.01 15.47
CA CYS A 114 -1.95 18.34 16.86
C CYS A 114 -0.61 19.04 16.96
#